data_6ef5fe3000e5b46e608dca11830c293f
#
_entry.id   6ef5fe3000e5b46e608dca11830c293f
#
_cell.length_a   1.000
_cell.length_b   1.000
_cell.length_c   1.000
_cell.angle_alpha   90.00
_cell.angle_beta   90.00
_cell.angle_gamma   90.00
#
_symmetry.space_group_name_H-M   'P 1'
#
loop_
_entity.id
_entity.type
_entity.pdbx_description
1 polymer ?
#
loop_
_entity_poly.entity_id
_entity_poly.type
_entity_poly.pdbx_seq_one_letter_code
_entity_poly.pdbx_strand_id
1 'polypeptide(L)'
;MCALFGWLDYKGIVSDRLLKKLTQALANAAEERGTDASGIAYVKSGKVTVYKRPKPAHKIHFNAPNGTRAVMGHTRMTTQGNEKFNYNNHPFYGHADVNFAFAHNGVLYNDKELRTKRHLPNTQIETDSYVAVQLLEQQGKLNFDSLKNMAESVRGSFCFTALDENNTFYLVKGSNPMCLLHFAQLGLYIYASTESILKKALQKAGFHKYPFEVLHVDEGMILEIDRYGFLSGSTFEVQESFRFGKWYNWYDELEEEYYTQQEELLLEMCSCYGVTEEDVLLLLDYGYSADEIEEMLCDSNLLLETLCAVRCEEEFCCE
;
A
#
# COMPACT_ATOMS: atom_id res chain seq x y z
N MET A 1 8.48 -4.46 6.09
CA MET A 1 8.15 -3.26 5.27
C MET A 1 7.07 -2.46 5.96
N CYS A 2 6.99 -1.14 5.73
CA CYS A 2 5.93 -0.30 6.30
C CYS A 2 4.60 -0.44 5.55
N ALA A 3 3.50 0.10 6.11
CA ALA A 3 2.26 0.28 5.38
C ALA A 3 1.71 1.70 5.50
N LEU A 4 1.15 2.18 4.40
CA LEU A 4 0.35 3.39 4.30
C LEU A 4 -1.12 2.99 4.29
N PHE A 5 -1.98 3.82 4.86
CA PHE A 5 -3.43 3.68 4.79
C PHE A 5 -4.13 5.02 5.04
N GLY A 6 -5.36 5.12 4.60
CA GLY A 6 -6.14 6.32 4.87
C GLY A 6 -7.47 6.36 4.14
N TRP A 7 -8.20 7.46 4.34
CA TRP A 7 -9.47 7.72 3.70
C TRP A 7 -9.77 9.22 3.62
N LEU A 8 -10.61 9.60 2.64
CA LEU A 8 -11.16 10.93 2.47
C LEU A 8 -12.68 10.84 2.25
N ASP A 9 -13.47 11.37 3.17
CA ASP A 9 -14.93 11.52 3.08
C ASP A 9 -15.28 12.93 2.57
N TYR A 10 -15.31 13.09 1.24
CA TYR A 10 -15.53 14.39 0.63
C TYR A 10 -17.00 14.85 0.65
N LYS A 11 -17.97 13.93 0.72
CA LYS A 11 -19.39 14.27 0.87
C LYS A 11 -19.82 14.49 2.32
N GLY A 12 -19.10 13.87 3.28
CA GLY A 12 -19.41 13.96 4.69
C GLY A 12 -20.70 13.32 5.10
N ILE A 13 -21.09 12.27 4.41
CA ILE A 13 -22.31 11.53 4.68
C ILE A 13 -22.05 10.25 5.48
N VAL A 14 -20.81 9.81 5.57
CA VAL A 14 -20.44 8.66 6.38
C VAL A 14 -20.38 9.05 7.84
N SER A 15 -21.01 8.27 8.71
CA SER A 15 -21.03 8.58 10.14
C SER A 15 -19.65 8.53 10.77
N ASP A 16 -19.36 9.46 11.69
CA ASP A 16 -18.08 9.49 12.44
C ASP A 16 -17.76 8.15 13.11
N ARG A 17 -18.79 7.47 13.64
CA ARG A 17 -18.63 6.14 14.25
C ARG A 17 -18.09 5.12 13.27
N LEU A 18 -18.58 5.13 12.03
CA LEU A 18 -18.16 4.20 10.98
C LEU A 18 -16.74 4.54 10.49
N LEU A 19 -16.43 5.84 10.32
CA LEU A 19 -15.09 6.30 9.94
C LEU A 19 -14.03 5.99 11.01
N LYS A 20 -14.36 6.14 12.30
CA LYS A 20 -13.47 5.71 13.40
C LYS A 20 -13.23 4.21 13.38
N LYS A 21 -14.28 3.42 13.14
CA LYS A 21 -14.15 1.96 12.99
C LYS A 21 -13.29 1.59 11.80
N LEU A 22 -13.44 2.29 10.66
CA LEU A 22 -12.61 2.12 9.46
C LEU A 22 -11.16 2.45 9.76
N THR A 23 -10.88 3.59 10.40
CA THR A 23 -9.51 3.99 10.79
C THR A 23 -8.82 2.92 11.62
N GLN A 24 -9.51 2.41 12.66
CA GLN A 24 -8.95 1.36 13.51
C GLN A 24 -8.76 0.04 12.76
N ALA A 25 -9.70 -0.32 11.88
CA ALA A 25 -9.61 -1.53 11.08
C ALA A 25 -8.45 -1.49 10.08
N LEU A 26 -8.26 -0.35 9.39
CA LEU A 26 -7.13 -0.11 8.49
C LEU A 26 -5.81 -0.19 9.25
N ALA A 27 -5.69 0.50 10.39
CA ALA A 27 -4.49 0.50 11.20
C ALA A 27 -4.12 -0.92 11.68
N ASN A 28 -5.10 -1.69 12.16
CA ASN A 28 -4.87 -3.06 12.62
C ASN A 28 -4.49 -4.01 11.47
N ALA A 29 -5.14 -3.87 10.31
CA ALA A 29 -4.80 -4.68 9.15
C ALA A 29 -3.40 -4.35 8.61
N ALA A 30 -3.00 -3.06 8.65
CA ALA A 30 -1.70 -2.59 8.22
C ALA A 30 -0.52 -3.13 9.05
N GLU A 31 -0.79 -3.72 10.23
CA GLU A 31 0.24 -4.38 11.05
C GLU A 31 0.89 -5.59 10.38
N GLU A 32 0.26 -6.18 9.37
CA GLU A 32 0.89 -7.25 8.58
C GLU A 32 2.22 -6.82 7.97
N ARG A 33 2.46 -5.50 7.85
CA ARG A 33 3.68 -4.92 7.28
C ARG A 33 4.58 -4.20 8.29
N GLY A 34 4.12 -3.95 9.52
CA GLY A 34 4.97 -3.31 10.54
C GLY A 34 4.24 -3.08 11.85
N THR A 35 4.93 -3.40 12.95
CA THR A 35 4.40 -3.36 14.32
C THR A 35 5.22 -2.51 15.29
N ASP A 36 6.30 -1.88 14.84
CA ASP A 36 7.23 -1.16 15.73
C ASP A 36 6.63 0.17 16.21
N ALA A 37 5.97 0.88 15.30
CA ALA A 37 5.28 2.12 15.60
C ALA A 37 4.07 2.31 14.69
N SER A 38 3.07 3.06 15.17
CA SER A 38 1.89 3.39 14.38
C SER A 38 1.46 4.82 14.62
N GLY A 39 0.91 5.46 13.59
CA GLY A 39 0.45 6.83 13.68
C GLY A 39 -0.61 7.17 12.66
N ILE A 40 -1.36 8.22 12.95
CA ILE A 40 -2.31 8.85 12.03
C ILE A 40 -2.10 10.35 11.99
N ALA A 41 -2.49 10.96 10.88
CA ALA A 41 -2.70 12.40 10.76
C ALA A 41 -4.11 12.68 10.27
N TYR A 42 -4.66 13.79 10.68
CA TYR A 42 -5.96 14.30 10.30
C TYR A 42 -6.00 15.83 10.38
N VAL A 43 -7.00 16.44 9.76
CA VAL A 43 -7.21 17.88 9.84
C VAL A 43 -8.31 18.20 10.84
N LYS A 44 -8.02 19.11 11.75
CA LYS A 44 -8.99 19.66 12.72
C LYS A 44 -8.94 21.18 12.69
N SER A 45 -10.08 21.81 12.42
CA SER A 45 -10.21 23.28 12.38
C SER A 45 -9.13 23.95 11.47
N GLY A 46 -8.88 23.37 10.30
CA GLY A 46 -7.88 23.87 9.36
C GLY A 46 -6.42 23.67 9.80
N LYS A 47 -6.17 22.76 10.75
CA LYS A 47 -4.82 22.46 11.23
C LYS A 47 -4.53 20.96 11.12
N VAL A 48 -3.40 20.63 10.53
CA VAL A 48 -2.89 19.25 10.51
C VAL A 48 -2.51 18.84 11.93
N THR A 49 -3.03 17.71 12.35
CA THR A 49 -2.73 17.10 13.66
C THR A 49 -2.15 15.73 13.44
N VAL A 50 -0.98 15.46 14.03
CA VAL A 50 -0.29 14.17 13.97
C VAL A 50 -0.32 13.50 15.33
N TYR A 51 -0.80 12.26 15.37
CA TYR A 51 -0.77 11.40 16.55
C TYR A 51 -0.05 10.10 16.22
N LYS A 52 1.05 9.81 16.91
CA LYS A 52 1.87 8.62 16.67
C LYS A 52 2.49 8.10 17.96
N ARG A 53 2.73 6.79 18.02
CA ARG A 53 3.32 6.10 19.17
C ARG A 53 4.24 4.97 18.72
N PRO A 54 5.32 4.68 19.47
CA PRO A 54 6.19 3.51 19.25
C PRO A 54 5.51 2.24 19.77
N LYS A 55 4.40 1.87 19.15
CA LYS A 55 3.57 0.71 19.52
C LYS A 55 2.84 0.18 18.28
N PRO A 56 2.55 -1.13 18.25
CA PRO A 56 1.66 -1.70 17.23
C PRO A 56 0.24 -1.09 17.32
N ALA A 57 -0.45 -1.03 16.19
CA ALA A 57 -1.71 -0.32 16.04
C ALA A 57 -2.84 -0.90 16.92
N HIS A 58 -2.87 -2.22 17.13
CA HIS A 58 -3.85 -2.88 18.00
C HIS A 58 -3.75 -2.44 19.47
N LYS A 59 -2.59 -1.91 19.89
CA LYS A 59 -2.37 -1.36 21.24
C LYS A 59 -2.66 0.14 21.32
N ILE A 60 -3.12 0.75 20.24
CA ILE A 60 -3.47 2.17 20.16
C ILE A 60 -4.95 2.30 19.81
N HIS A 61 -5.66 3.14 20.52
CA HIS A 61 -7.00 3.54 20.13
C HIS A 61 -6.93 4.84 19.33
N PHE A 62 -7.09 4.72 17.98
CA PHE A 62 -7.09 5.89 17.10
C PHE A 62 -8.47 6.58 17.15
N ASN A 63 -8.48 7.80 17.64
CA ASN A 63 -9.72 8.57 17.82
C ASN A 63 -9.60 9.94 17.15
N ALA A 64 -9.74 9.98 15.83
CA ALA A 64 -9.91 11.25 15.14
C ALA A 64 -11.21 11.94 15.62
N PRO A 65 -11.20 13.27 15.79
CA PRO A 65 -12.38 14.02 16.24
C PRO A 65 -13.57 13.83 15.32
N ASN A 66 -14.77 14.04 15.85
CA ASN A 66 -15.98 14.07 15.04
C ASN A 66 -15.90 15.20 13.99
N GLY A 67 -16.43 14.93 12.81
CA GLY A 67 -16.37 15.84 11.67
C GLY A 67 -15.03 15.84 10.92
N THR A 68 -14.08 14.95 11.27
CA THR A 68 -12.87 14.71 10.48
C THR A 68 -13.25 14.23 9.09
N ARG A 69 -12.65 14.82 8.05
CA ARG A 69 -12.93 14.51 6.64
C ARG A 69 -11.87 13.64 5.99
N ALA A 70 -10.65 13.68 6.52
CA ALA A 70 -9.52 12.93 5.99
C ALA A 70 -8.66 12.38 7.12
N VAL A 71 -8.21 11.15 6.96
CA VAL A 71 -7.22 10.51 7.82
C VAL A 71 -6.17 9.83 6.96
N MET A 72 -4.90 10.13 7.20
CA MET A 72 -3.78 9.34 6.70
C MET A 72 -3.13 8.59 7.85
N GLY A 73 -2.60 7.41 7.59
CA GLY A 73 -1.99 6.59 8.61
C GLY A 73 -0.79 5.80 8.11
N HIS A 74 -0.01 5.31 9.08
CA HIS A 74 1.20 4.55 8.82
C HIS A 74 1.43 3.53 9.93
N THR A 75 1.86 2.32 9.55
CA THR A 75 2.47 1.34 10.45
C THR A 75 3.92 1.11 10.02
N ARG A 76 4.82 1.11 10.99
CA ARG A 76 6.26 1.13 10.76
C ARG A 76 6.89 -0.24 11.04
N MET A 77 7.71 -0.68 10.11
CA MET A 77 8.78 -1.64 10.31
C MET A 77 10.09 -0.87 10.22
N THR A 78 10.87 -0.87 11.28
CA THR A 78 12.04 -0.01 11.40
C THR A 78 13.19 -0.51 10.53
N THR A 79 13.63 0.33 9.61
CA THR A 79 14.81 0.10 8.76
C THR A 79 15.96 1.06 9.15
N GLN A 80 15.64 2.32 9.44
CA GLN A 80 16.60 3.35 9.82
C GLN A 80 16.00 4.27 10.89
N GLY A 81 16.81 4.67 11.87
CA GLY A 81 16.39 5.45 13.04
C GLY A 81 15.66 4.62 14.10
N ASN A 82 15.82 4.98 15.36
CA ASN A 82 15.25 4.24 16.47
C ASN A 82 13.77 4.59 16.66
N GLU A 83 12.87 3.59 16.59
CA GLU A 83 11.42 3.74 16.73
C GLU A 83 10.97 4.23 18.11
N LYS A 84 11.78 4.02 19.15
CA LYS A 84 11.48 4.49 20.50
C LYS A 84 11.43 6.01 20.58
N PHE A 85 12.19 6.68 19.72
CA PHE A 85 12.11 8.13 19.57
C PHE A 85 10.96 8.49 18.63
N ASN A 86 9.88 8.98 19.22
CA ASN A 86 8.63 9.20 18.48
C ASN A 86 8.75 10.21 17.32
N TYR A 87 9.78 11.07 17.32
CA TYR A 87 10.07 11.96 16.19
C TYR A 87 10.53 11.21 14.93
N ASN A 88 11.08 9.99 15.06
CA ASN A 88 11.47 9.12 13.95
C ASN A 88 10.30 8.37 13.31
N ASN A 89 9.10 8.41 13.93
CA ASN A 89 7.95 7.67 13.43
C ASN A 89 7.07 8.53 12.52
N HIS A 90 6.37 7.87 11.60
CA HIS A 90 5.40 8.52 10.71
C HIS A 90 4.01 8.64 11.37
N PRO A 91 3.16 9.56 10.84
CA PRO A 91 3.45 10.59 9.86
C PRO A 91 4.39 11.69 10.39
N PHE A 92 5.13 12.32 9.48
CA PHE A 92 5.89 13.54 9.78
C PHE A 92 5.01 14.76 9.55
N TYR A 93 5.29 15.83 10.28
CA TYR A 93 4.75 17.14 10.00
C TYR A 93 5.73 17.91 9.12
N GLY A 94 5.23 18.59 8.10
CA GLY A 94 5.98 19.46 7.20
C GLY A 94 5.24 20.79 6.99
N HIS A 95 5.98 21.79 6.54
CA HIS A 95 5.47 23.12 6.25
C HIS A 95 6.06 23.66 4.93
N ALA A 96 5.17 24.01 4.00
CA ALA A 96 5.50 24.70 2.75
C ALA A 96 4.64 25.97 2.65
N ASP A 97 3.92 26.20 1.56
CA ASP A 97 2.85 27.20 1.50
C ASP A 97 1.62 26.79 2.33
N VAL A 98 1.49 25.49 2.60
CA VAL A 98 0.49 24.89 3.49
C VAL A 98 1.17 23.96 4.50
N ASN A 99 0.51 23.72 5.63
CA ASN A 99 0.94 22.68 6.57
C ASN A 99 0.47 21.32 6.06
N PHE A 100 1.31 20.31 6.19
CA PHE A 100 0.98 18.95 5.74
C PHE A 100 1.53 17.87 6.67
N ALA A 101 0.90 16.72 6.62
CA ALA A 101 1.45 15.48 7.13
C ALA A 101 2.01 14.65 5.97
N PHE A 102 3.07 13.87 6.24
CA PHE A 102 3.76 13.08 5.22
C PHE A 102 4.10 11.69 5.75
N ALA A 103 3.91 10.66 4.93
CA ALA A 103 4.31 9.30 5.26
C ALA A 103 4.92 8.60 4.05
N HIS A 104 5.80 7.64 4.34
CA HIS A 104 6.60 6.90 3.38
C HIS A 104 6.51 5.39 3.67
N ASN A 105 6.25 4.61 2.63
CA ASN A 105 6.49 3.18 2.60
C ASN A 105 7.64 2.91 1.62
N GLY A 106 8.76 2.44 2.13
CA GLY A 106 9.96 2.13 1.35
C GLY A 106 11.26 2.42 2.08
N VAL A 107 12.34 2.50 1.31
CA VAL A 107 13.71 2.81 1.78
C VAL A 107 14.41 3.70 0.76
N LEU A 108 14.93 4.83 1.21
CA LEU A 108 15.74 5.75 0.42
C LEU A 108 17.22 5.62 0.79
N TYR A 109 18.10 5.51 -0.21
CA TYR A 109 19.54 5.33 0.07
C TYR A 109 20.39 6.56 -0.20
N ASN A 110 19.83 7.61 -0.76
CA ASN A 110 20.57 8.85 -1.04
C ASN A 110 20.20 10.00 -0.09
N ASP A 111 19.56 9.74 1.05
CA ASP A 111 19.14 10.74 2.02
C ASP A 111 20.30 11.61 2.51
N LYS A 112 21.46 11.00 2.85
CA LYS A 112 22.67 11.70 3.31
C LYS A 112 23.28 12.57 2.22
N GLU A 113 23.35 12.04 0.98
CA GLU A 113 23.82 12.78 -0.19
C GLU A 113 22.94 14.01 -0.44
N LEU A 114 21.60 13.81 -0.45
CA LEU A 114 20.64 14.90 -0.67
C LEU A 114 20.74 15.99 0.41
N ARG A 115 20.83 15.61 1.68
CA ARG A 115 21.01 16.56 2.79
C ARG A 115 22.23 17.45 2.58
N THR A 116 23.35 16.85 2.17
CA THR A 116 24.58 17.60 1.90
C THR A 116 24.48 18.43 0.63
N LYS A 117 24.07 17.83 -0.48
CA LYS A 117 24.01 18.48 -1.79
C LYS A 117 23.02 19.63 -1.86
N ARG A 118 21.88 19.48 -1.19
CA ARG A 118 20.82 20.48 -1.15
C ARG A 118 20.93 21.45 0.03
N HIS A 119 21.95 21.30 0.88
CA HIS A 119 22.14 22.11 2.11
C HIS A 119 20.87 22.13 2.98
N LEU A 120 20.25 20.93 3.17
CA LEU A 120 19.02 20.81 3.95
C LEU A 120 19.31 21.08 5.44
N PRO A 121 18.34 21.65 6.19
CA PRO A 121 18.50 21.95 7.59
C PRO A 121 18.85 20.72 8.42
N ASN A 122 19.68 20.90 9.45
CA ASN A 122 19.96 19.84 10.42
C ASN A 122 18.70 19.44 11.16
N THR A 123 18.54 18.15 11.42
CA THR A 123 17.39 17.59 12.12
C THR A 123 17.83 16.47 13.06
N GLN A 124 17.09 16.28 14.14
CA GLN A 124 17.24 15.11 15.01
C GLN A 124 16.55 13.85 14.44
N ILE A 125 15.76 13.98 13.36
CA ILE A 125 15.06 12.86 12.73
C ILE A 125 16.08 12.06 11.92
N GLU A 126 16.23 10.79 12.28
CA GLU A 126 17.27 9.90 11.77
C GLU A 126 16.83 9.09 10.55
N THR A 127 15.52 9.07 10.26
CA THR A 127 14.99 8.28 9.15
C THR A 127 15.34 8.87 7.77
N ASP A 128 15.59 8.01 6.82
CA ASP A 128 15.77 8.33 5.41
C ASP A 128 14.57 9.12 4.84
N SER A 129 13.38 8.72 5.21
CA SER A 129 12.11 9.30 4.74
C SER A 129 11.98 10.82 4.95
N TYR A 130 12.61 11.36 6.01
CA TYR A 130 12.44 12.78 6.34
C TYR A 130 13.10 13.72 5.33
N VAL A 131 14.06 13.22 4.53
CA VAL A 131 14.65 14.02 3.44
C VAL A 131 13.60 14.47 2.43
N ALA A 132 12.59 13.64 2.16
CA ALA A 132 11.49 13.99 1.25
C ALA A 132 10.67 15.17 1.78
N VAL A 133 10.39 15.20 3.10
CA VAL A 133 9.73 16.35 3.74
C VAL A 133 10.58 17.61 3.59
N GLN A 134 11.88 17.53 3.90
CA GLN A 134 12.79 18.67 3.79
C GLN A 134 12.91 19.22 2.35
N LEU A 135 12.87 18.34 1.34
CA LEU A 135 12.85 18.76 -0.06
C LEU A 135 11.58 19.53 -0.41
N LEU A 136 10.42 19.12 0.08
CA LEU A 136 9.16 19.84 -0.10
C LEU A 136 9.16 21.18 0.63
N GLU A 137 9.63 21.21 1.87
CA GLU A 137 9.79 22.44 2.65
C GLU A 137 10.74 23.44 1.96
N GLN A 138 11.86 22.95 1.40
CA GLN A 138 12.82 23.80 0.68
C GLN A 138 12.22 24.43 -0.58
N GLN A 139 11.32 23.72 -1.28
CA GLN A 139 10.63 24.23 -2.45
C GLN A 139 9.54 25.23 -2.09
N GLY A 140 9.06 25.24 -0.84
CA GLY A 140 8.09 26.18 -0.31
C GLY A 140 6.68 26.07 -0.89
N LYS A 141 6.37 24.96 -1.57
CA LYS A 141 5.04 24.66 -2.12
C LYS A 141 4.75 23.17 -2.02
N LEU A 142 3.47 22.83 -1.85
CA LEU A 142 2.97 21.46 -1.94
C LEU A 142 2.04 21.36 -3.15
N ASN A 143 2.57 20.93 -4.28
CA ASN A 143 1.86 20.80 -5.55
C ASN A 143 2.52 19.72 -6.43
N PHE A 144 1.98 19.48 -7.64
CA PHE A 144 2.53 18.49 -8.57
C PHE A 144 4.01 18.74 -8.90
N ASP A 145 4.42 19.97 -9.12
CA ASP A 145 5.81 20.31 -9.49
C ASP A 145 6.78 19.97 -8.36
N SER A 146 6.43 20.35 -7.12
CA SER A 146 7.28 20.06 -5.95
C SER A 146 7.34 18.58 -5.62
N LEU A 147 6.21 17.86 -5.73
CA LEU A 147 6.14 16.42 -5.55
C LEU A 147 6.93 15.67 -6.63
N LYS A 148 6.82 16.11 -7.89
CA LYS A 148 7.62 15.59 -9.00
C LYS A 148 9.11 15.78 -8.74
N ASN A 149 9.54 17.00 -8.46
CA ASN A 149 10.95 17.30 -8.15
C ASN A 149 11.49 16.50 -6.96
N MET A 150 10.68 16.29 -5.93
CA MET A 150 11.02 15.47 -4.78
C MET A 150 11.16 13.99 -5.20
N ALA A 151 10.17 13.45 -5.90
CA ALA A 151 10.17 12.05 -6.34
C ALA A 151 11.34 11.73 -7.29
N GLU A 152 11.67 12.63 -8.22
CA GLU A 152 12.81 12.49 -9.14
C GLU A 152 14.17 12.71 -8.46
N SER A 153 14.22 13.36 -7.29
CA SER A 153 15.46 13.57 -6.55
C SER A 153 15.85 12.40 -5.67
N VAL A 154 14.87 11.66 -5.12
CA VAL A 154 15.13 10.53 -4.23
C VAL A 154 15.48 9.27 -5.01
N ARG A 155 16.28 8.40 -4.39
CA ARG A 155 16.65 7.09 -4.92
C ARG A 155 16.31 6.02 -3.91
N GLY A 156 15.62 5.00 -4.37
CA GLY A 156 15.18 3.89 -3.54
C GLY A 156 13.82 3.39 -3.91
N SER A 157 13.28 2.49 -3.10
CA SER A 157 11.90 2.05 -3.23
C SER A 157 11.02 2.99 -2.42
N PHE A 158 9.92 3.45 -2.99
CA PHE A 158 9.02 4.33 -2.25
C PHE A 158 7.58 4.29 -2.74
N CYS A 159 6.69 4.61 -1.84
CA CYS A 159 5.40 5.19 -2.08
C CYS A 159 5.17 6.24 -0.99
N PHE A 160 4.76 7.46 -1.37
CA PHE A 160 4.52 8.54 -0.42
C PHE A 160 3.05 8.94 -0.39
N THR A 161 2.61 9.38 0.78
CA THR A 161 1.33 10.06 0.93
C THR A 161 1.53 11.37 1.68
N ALA A 162 0.80 12.41 1.27
CA ALA A 162 0.72 13.66 2.00
C ALA A 162 -0.75 14.07 2.19
N LEU A 163 -1.05 14.69 3.32
CA LEU A 163 -2.36 15.27 3.64
C LEU A 163 -2.15 16.71 4.09
N ASP A 164 -2.68 17.68 3.36
CA ASP A 164 -2.59 19.09 3.70
C ASP A 164 -3.71 19.56 4.63
N GLU A 165 -3.57 20.77 5.16
CA GLU A 165 -4.55 21.41 6.05
C GLU A 165 -5.90 21.73 5.40
N ASN A 166 -5.98 21.65 4.07
CA ASN A 166 -7.22 21.82 3.29
C ASN A 166 -7.98 20.50 3.07
N ASN A 167 -7.51 19.38 3.63
CA ASN A 167 -7.96 18.00 3.37
C ASN A 167 -7.70 17.55 1.92
N THR A 168 -6.63 18.01 1.30
CA THR A 168 -6.16 17.49 0.02
C THR A 168 -5.19 16.33 0.28
N PHE A 169 -5.43 15.19 -0.36
CA PHE A 169 -4.51 14.07 -0.39
C PHE A 169 -3.62 14.12 -1.63
N TYR A 170 -2.35 13.80 -1.42
CA TYR A 170 -1.40 13.52 -2.49
C TYR A 170 -0.87 12.09 -2.31
N LEU A 171 -0.90 11.32 -3.39
CA LEU A 171 -0.35 9.96 -3.48
C LEU A 171 0.74 9.99 -4.54
N VAL A 172 1.98 9.63 -4.17
CA VAL A 172 3.13 9.58 -5.08
C VAL A 172 3.57 8.14 -5.18
N LYS A 173 3.29 7.50 -6.31
CA LYS A 173 3.49 6.07 -6.53
C LYS A 173 4.85 5.81 -7.20
N GLY A 174 5.83 5.38 -6.42
CA GLY A 174 7.06 4.76 -6.92
C GLY A 174 6.90 3.25 -7.05
N SER A 175 7.93 2.48 -6.78
CA SER A 175 7.95 1.02 -6.93
C SER A 175 7.12 0.25 -5.88
N ASN A 176 6.85 0.83 -4.71
CA ASN A 176 6.10 0.13 -3.66
C ASN A 176 4.58 0.11 -3.91
N PRO A 177 3.87 -0.96 -3.49
CA PRO A 177 2.45 -1.11 -3.79
C PRO A 177 1.57 -0.06 -3.13
N MET A 178 0.48 0.28 -3.82
CA MET A 178 -0.60 1.16 -3.37
C MET A 178 -1.89 0.76 -4.06
N CYS A 179 -2.95 0.60 -3.28
CA CYS A 179 -4.30 0.34 -3.77
C CYS A 179 -5.22 1.49 -3.36
N LEU A 180 -6.04 1.98 -4.28
CA LEU A 180 -6.98 3.08 -4.08
C LEU A 180 -8.38 2.66 -4.51
N LEU A 181 -9.36 2.85 -3.62
CA LEU A 181 -10.76 2.54 -3.86
C LEU A 181 -11.60 3.80 -3.78
N HIS A 182 -12.58 3.91 -4.68
CA HIS A 182 -13.56 4.99 -4.69
C HIS A 182 -14.98 4.45 -4.49
N PHE A 183 -15.62 4.90 -3.43
CA PHE A 183 -17.02 4.63 -3.09
C PHE A 183 -17.88 5.82 -3.51
N ALA A 184 -18.20 5.95 -4.79
CA ALA A 184 -18.87 7.12 -5.38
C ALA A 184 -20.21 7.46 -4.68
N GLN A 185 -20.99 6.45 -4.29
CA GLN A 185 -22.25 6.64 -3.57
C GLN A 185 -22.05 7.27 -2.19
N LEU A 186 -20.97 6.89 -1.50
CA LEU A 186 -20.61 7.40 -0.17
C LEU A 186 -19.80 8.70 -0.23
N GLY A 187 -19.24 9.06 -1.39
CA GLY A 187 -18.28 10.15 -1.50
C GLY A 187 -17.02 9.91 -0.70
N LEU A 188 -16.48 8.69 -0.78
CA LEU A 188 -15.38 8.23 0.05
C LEU A 188 -14.29 7.60 -0.80
N TYR A 189 -13.06 8.04 -0.60
CA TYR A 189 -11.87 7.34 -1.06
C TYR A 189 -11.23 6.59 0.11
N ILE A 190 -10.74 5.37 -0.15
CA ILE A 190 -9.98 4.58 0.82
C ILE A 190 -8.74 4.03 0.12
N TYR A 191 -7.57 4.15 0.76
CA TYR A 191 -6.34 3.58 0.23
C TYR A 191 -5.58 2.78 1.29
N ALA A 192 -4.79 1.82 0.83
CA ALA A 192 -3.78 1.15 1.63
C ALA A 192 -2.65 0.62 0.74
N SER A 193 -1.53 0.25 1.36
CA SER A 193 -0.37 -0.31 0.65
C SER A 193 -0.68 -1.61 -0.07
N THR A 194 -1.61 -2.44 0.43
CA THR A 194 -1.96 -3.72 -0.21
C THR A 194 -3.46 -3.96 -0.23
N GLU A 195 -3.89 -4.77 -1.18
CA GLU A 195 -5.27 -5.25 -1.30
C GLU A 195 -5.72 -6.04 -0.07
N SER A 196 -4.82 -6.86 0.49
CA SER A 196 -5.05 -7.62 1.73
C SER A 196 -5.46 -6.71 2.89
N ILE A 197 -4.74 -5.60 3.09
CA ILE A 197 -5.08 -4.61 4.12
C ILE A 197 -6.48 -4.04 3.89
N LEU A 198 -6.78 -3.62 2.65
CA LEU A 198 -8.10 -3.09 2.30
C LEU A 198 -9.21 -4.12 2.55
N LYS A 199 -9.06 -5.34 2.03
CA LYS A 199 -10.04 -6.41 2.16
C LYS A 199 -10.37 -6.71 3.62
N LYS A 200 -9.35 -6.88 4.47
CA LYS A 200 -9.52 -7.11 5.92
C LYS A 200 -10.21 -5.92 6.61
N ALA A 201 -9.79 -4.70 6.30
CA ALA A 201 -10.34 -3.50 6.91
C ALA A 201 -11.78 -3.23 6.50
N LEU A 202 -12.11 -3.34 5.20
CA LEU A 202 -13.46 -3.16 4.69
C LEU A 202 -14.44 -4.19 5.29
N GLN A 203 -14.01 -5.43 5.40
CA GLN A 203 -14.80 -6.50 6.00
C GLN A 203 -15.08 -6.20 7.48
N LYS A 204 -14.03 -5.86 8.25
CA LYS A 204 -14.13 -5.54 9.68
C LYS A 204 -14.97 -4.29 9.94
N ALA A 205 -14.84 -3.26 9.12
CA ALA A 205 -15.59 -2.01 9.25
C ALA A 205 -17.02 -2.08 8.70
N GLY A 206 -17.30 -3.03 7.79
CA GLY A 206 -18.62 -3.23 7.17
C GLY A 206 -18.79 -2.50 5.84
N PHE A 207 -17.71 -2.00 5.25
CA PHE A 207 -17.72 -1.31 3.94
C PHE A 207 -17.78 -2.25 2.75
N HIS A 208 -17.45 -3.53 2.90
CA HIS A 208 -17.55 -4.55 1.85
C HIS A 208 -18.95 -4.69 1.23
N LYS A 209 -19.97 -4.13 1.89
CA LYS A 209 -21.38 -4.16 1.43
C LYS A 209 -21.71 -3.04 0.45
N TYR A 210 -20.87 -2.04 0.30
CA TYR A 210 -21.09 -0.91 -0.60
C TYR A 210 -20.30 -1.12 -1.89
N PRO A 211 -20.87 -0.75 -3.04
CA PRO A 211 -20.15 -0.82 -4.31
C PRO A 211 -18.99 0.19 -4.32
N PHE A 212 -17.87 -0.23 -4.87
CA PHE A 212 -16.69 0.60 -5.06
C PHE A 212 -16.04 0.32 -6.41
N GLU A 213 -15.26 1.26 -6.87
CA GLU A 213 -14.39 1.19 -8.03
C GLU A 213 -12.94 1.09 -7.55
N VAL A 214 -12.16 0.23 -8.17
CA VAL A 214 -10.72 0.16 -7.97
C VAL A 214 -10.07 1.14 -8.93
N LEU A 215 -9.33 2.10 -8.40
CA LEU A 215 -8.59 3.07 -9.20
C LEU A 215 -7.15 2.60 -9.36
N HIS A 216 -6.71 2.45 -10.60
CA HIS A 216 -5.34 2.07 -10.90
C HIS A 216 -4.39 3.22 -10.56
N VAL A 217 -3.32 2.89 -9.85
CA VAL A 217 -2.25 3.83 -9.47
C VAL A 217 -0.93 3.21 -9.92
N ASP A 218 -0.49 3.59 -11.11
CA ASP A 218 0.71 3.04 -11.72
C ASP A 218 1.98 3.71 -11.21
N GLU A 219 3.11 3.02 -11.33
CA GLU A 219 4.41 3.57 -11.01
C GLU A 219 4.71 4.82 -11.85
N GLY A 220 5.24 5.85 -11.22
CA GLY A 220 5.46 7.16 -11.85
C GLY A 220 4.28 8.12 -11.77
N MET A 221 3.16 7.73 -11.14
CA MET A 221 2.01 8.60 -10.97
C MET A 221 2.07 9.43 -9.68
N ILE A 222 1.57 10.67 -9.79
CA ILE A 222 1.22 11.54 -8.67
C ILE A 222 -0.27 11.83 -8.78
N LEU A 223 -1.04 11.46 -7.78
CA LEU A 223 -2.47 11.75 -7.69
C LEU A 223 -2.72 12.81 -6.63
N GLU A 224 -3.64 13.71 -6.91
CA GLU A 224 -4.20 14.67 -5.98
C GLU A 224 -5.71 14.42 -5.88
N ILE A 225 -6.21 14.28 -4.65
CA ILE A 225 -7.64 14.20 -4.37
C ILE A 225 -7.99 15.36 -3.45
N ASP A 226 -8.71 16.34 -3.98
CA ASP A 226 -9.08 17.51 -3.20
C ASP A 226 -10.23 17.23 -2.22
N ARG A 227 -10.49 18.19 -1.35
CA ARG A 227 -11.56 18.09 -0.33
C ARG A 227 -12.97 17.91 -0.89
N TYR A 228 -13.17 18.12 -2.19
CA TYR A 228 -14.44 17.94 -2.90
C TYR A 228 -14.51 16.59 -3.60
N GLY A 229 -13.43 15.80 -3.55
CA GLY A 229 -13.31 14.50 -4.18
C GLY A 229 -12.93 14.57 -5.66
N PHE A 230 -12.48 15.73 -6.14
CA PHE A 230 -11.96 15.84 -7.50
C PHE A 230 -10.57 15.20 -7.55
N LEU A 231 -10.43 14.21 -8.42
CA LEU A 231 -9.19 13.48 -8.65
C LEU A 231 -8.46 14.09 -9.86
N SER A 232 -7.23 14.50 -9.67
CA SER A 232 -6.33 14.95 -10.71
C SER A 232 -4.99 14.21 -10.61
N GLY A 233 -4.23 14.18 -11.69
CA GLY A 233 -2.99 13.43 -11.75
C GLY A 233 -1.91 14.10 -12.57
N SER A 234 -0.67 13.76 -12.25
CA SER A 234 0.55 14.11 -12.97
C SER A 234 1.49 12.92 -12.94
N THR A 235 2.60 12.99 -13.66
CA THR A 235 3.60 11.94 -13.72
C THR A 235 4.99 12.48 -13.41
N PHE A 236 5.87 11.59 -12.94
CA PHE A 236 7.30 11.84 -12.76
C PHE A 236 8.12 10.73 -13.39
N GLU A 237 9.38 11.04 -13.74
CA GLU A 237 10.29 10.03 -14.26
C GLU A 237 10.82 9.17 -13.12
N VAL A 238 10.48 7.89 -13.15
CA VAL A 238 11.07 6.91 -12.22
C VAL A 238 12.52 6.75 -12.61
N GLN A 239 13.43 7.21 -11.76
CA GLN A 239 14.85 6.94 -11.99
C GLN A 239 15.03 5.42 -11.87
N GLU A 240 15.59 4.82 -12.92
CA GLU A 240 16.06 3.44 -12.85
C GLU A 240 16.97 3.34 -11.62
N SER A 241 16.44 2.81 -10.53
CA SER A 241 17.28 2.40 -9.43
C SER A 241 18.28 1.43 -10.03
N PHE A 242 19.59 1.65 -9.79
CA PHE A 242 20.62 0.69 -10.12
C PHE A 242 20.06 -0.68 -9.76
N ARG A 243 19.65 -1.44 -10.75
CA ARG A 243 19.36 -2.86 -10.60
C ARG A 243 20.72 -3.47 -10.27
N PHE A 244 21.06 -3.47 -8.99
CA PHE A 244 22.06 -4.38 -8.47
C PHE A 244 21.63 -5.75 -8.98
N GLY A 245 22.47 -6.34 -9.83
CA GLY A 245 22.12 -7.46 -10.65
C GLY A 245 21.27 -8.48 -9.92
N LYS A 246 20.11 -8.81 -10.48
CA LYS A 246 19.24 -9.92 -10.12
C LYS A 246 18.83 -10.05 -8.63
N TRP A 247 18.69 -8.94 -7.92
CA TRP A 247 17.87 -8.86 -6.69
C TRP A 247 16.47 -8.36 -7.03
N TYR A 248 16.12 -8.62 -8.35
CA TYR A 248 14.91 -8.16 -8.76
C TYR A 248 13.96 -9.23 -8.75
N ASN A 249 12.79 -8.87 -8.94
CA ASN A 249 11.67 -9.76 -9.07
C ASN A 249 11.51 -10.74 -7.91
N TRP A 250 11.82 -10.28 -6.69
CA TRP A 250 11.28 -10.95 -5.53
C TRP A 250 9.76 -10.79 -5.48
N TYR A 251 9.22 -9.80 -6.19
CA TYR A 251 7.79 -9.61 -6.35
C TYR A 251 7.25 -10.19 -7.67
N ASP A 252 7.99 -10.14 -8.77
CA ASP A 252 7.61 -10.80 -10.03
C ASP A 252 7.87 -12.32 -9.96
N GLU A 253 8.89 -12.78 -9.18
CA GLU A 253 9.07 -14.20 -8.84
C GLU A 253 8.10 -14.65 -7.73
N LEU A 254 7.51 -13.73 -6.97
CA LEU A 254 6.47 -14.04 -6.00
C LEU A 254 5.06 -14.05 -6.64
N GLU A 255 4.87 -13.51 -7.83
CA GLU A 255 3.70 -13.80 -8.67
C GLU A 255 3.92 -15.06 -9.52
N GLU A 256 5.18 -15.47 -9.78
CA GLU A 256 5.50 -16.73 -10.47
C GLU A 256 5.87 -17.89 -9.51
N GLU A 257 6.11 -17.67 -8.21
CA GLU A 257 6.51 -18.70 -7.24
C GLU A 257 5.80 -18.59 -5.88
N TYR A 258 4.55 -18.19 -5.82
CA TYR A 258 3.72 -18.56 -4.69
C TYR A 258 2.81 -19.72 -5.09
N TYR A 259 3.41 -20.85 -5.35
CA TYR A 259 2.77 -22.05 -4.86
C TYR A 259 2.65 -21.88 -3.35
N THR A 260 1.45 -21.85 -2.84
CA THR A 260 1.27 -21.96 -1.39
C THR A 260 2.07 -23.19 -0.94
N GLN A 261 2.50 -23.27 0.30
CA GLN A 261 3.14 -24.48 0.84
C GLN A 261 2.33 -25.75 0.53
N GLN A 262 1.03 -25.61 0.29
CA GLN A 262 0.10 -26.63 -0.16
C GLN A 262 0.31 -27.02 -1.63
N GLU A 263 0.57 -26.08 -2.51
CA GLU A 263 0.81 -26.35 -3.95
C GLU A 263 2.19 -26.96 -4.19
N GLU A 264 3.25 -26.57 -3.45
CA GLU A 264 4.54 -27.25 -3.49
C GLU A 264 4.42 -28.71 -3.02
N LEU A 265 3.69 -28.94 -1.93
CA LEU A 265 3.43 -30.28 -1.43
C LEU A 265 2.59 -31.10 -2.41
N LEU A 266 1.62 -30.47 -3.09
CA LEU A 266 0.79 -31.05 -4.12
C LEU A 266 1.64 -31.50 -5.32
N LEU A 267 2.57 -30.65 -5.79
CA LEU A 267 3.49 -30.98 -6.89
C LEU A 267 4.39 -32.17 -6.55
N GLU A 268 4.95 -32.20 -5.32
CA GLU A 268 5.73 -33.36 -4.86
C GLU A 268 4.88 -34.64 -4.81
N MET A 269 3.65 -34.53 -4.30
CA MET A 269 2.72 -35.69 -4.25
C MET A 269 2.34 -36.12 -5.66
N CYS A 270 1.95 -35.21 -6.56
CA CYS A 270 1.58 -35.51 -7.94
C CYS A 270 2.69 -36.22 -8.69
N SER A 271 3.95 -35.79 -8.51
CA SER A 271 5.14 -36.40 -9.08
C SER A 271 5.28 -37.88 -8.68
N CYS A 272 4.92 -38.23 -7.43
CA CYS A 272 4.93 -39.64 -6.95
C CYS A 272 3.88 -40.51 -7.66
N TYR A 273 2.82 -39.92 -8.18
CA TYR A 273 1.75 -40.63 -8.92
C TYR A 273 1.94 -40.56 -10.44
N GLY A 274 3.06 -39.96 -10.92
CA GLY A 274 3.38 -39.88 -12.34
C GLY A 274 2.61 -38.75 -13.07
N VAL A 275 2.05 -37.81 -12.35
CA VAL A 275 1.41 -36.59 -12.87
C VAL A 275 2.49 -35.52 -13.05
N THR A 276 2.51 -34.87 -14.21
CA THR A 276 3.53 -33.85 -14.50
C THR A 276 3.15 -32.51 -13.86
N GLU A 277 4.15 -31.66 -13.63
CA GLU A 277 3.94 -30.28 -13.17
C GLU A 277 3.01 -29.51 -14.10
N GLU A 278 3.16 -29.69 -15.42
CA GLU A 278 2.29 -29.09 -16.43
C GLU A 278 0.82 -29.52 -16.27
N ASP A 279 0.56 -30.77 -15.92
CA ASP A 279 -0.80 -31.27 -15.67
C ASP A 279 -1.44 -30.63 -14.44
N VAL A 280 -0.66 -30.44 -13.37
CA VAL A 280 -1.13 -29.79 -12.14
C VAL A 280 -1.44 -28.33 -12.41
N LEU A 281 -0.55 -27.62 -13.11
CA LEU A 281 -0.73 -26.23 -13.50
C LEU A 281 -1.98 -26.03 -14.37
N LEU A 282 -2.18 -26.92 -15.33
CA LEU A 282 -3.35 -26.89 -16.20
C LEU A 282 -4.66 -27.01 -15.39
N LEU A 283 -4.71 -27.86 -14.38
CA LEU A 283 -5.88 -28.01 -13.51
C LEU A 283 -6.09 -26.78 -12.62
N LEU A 284 -5.03 -26.21 -12.06
CA LEU A 284 -5.09 -24.99 -11.25
C LEU A 284 -5.58 -23.79 -12.08
N ASP A 285 -5.05 -23.61 -13.30
CA ASP A 285 -5.45 -22.54 -14.23
C ASP A 285 -6.89 -22.70 -14.68
N TYR A 286 -7.38 -23.94 -14.81
CA TYR A 286 -8.78 -24.23 -15.12
C TYR A 286 -9.73 -23.95 -13.96
N GLY A 287 -9.16 -23.77 -12.73
CA GLY A 287 -9.90 -23.34 -11.54
C GLY A 287 -10.13 -24.42 -10.48
N TYR A 288 -9.51 -25.58 -10.60
CA TYR A 288 -9.50 -26.58 -9.52
C TYR A 288 -8.61 -26.11 -8.36
N SER A 289 -9.05 -26.30 -7.14
CA SER A 289 -8.25 -26.05 -5.94
C SER A 289 -7.25 -27.17 -5.67
N ALA A 290 -6.19 -26.87 -4.91
CA ALA A 290 -5.20 -27.87 -4.50
C ALA A 290 -5.84 -29.07 -3.76
N ASP A 291 -6.83 -28.80 -2.90
CA ASP A 291 -7.56 -29.85 -2.17
C ASP A 291 -8.35 -30.78 -3.11
N GLU A 292 -8.98 -30.23 -4.16
CA GLU A 292 -9.72 -31.01 -5.16
C GLU A 292 -8.76 -31.87 -6.01
N ILE A 293 -7.58 -31.37 -6.35
CA ILE A 293 -6.56 -32.14 -7.07
C ILE A 293 -6.00 -33.25 -6.20
N GLU A 294 -5.78 -33.00 -4.91
CA GLU A 294 -5.34 -33.99 -3.95
C GLU A 294 -6.37 -35.12 -3.79
N GLU A 295 -7.67 -34.80 -3.75
CA GLU A 295 -8.73 -35.80 -3.74
C GLU A 295 -8.72 -36.64 -5.03
N MET A 296 -8.46 -36.04 -6.19
CA MET A 296 -8.37 -36.76 -7.49
C MET A 296 -7.16 -37.69 -7.55
N LEU A 297 -6.06 -37.43 -6.83
CA LEU A 297 -4.92 -38.37 -6.76
C LEU A 297 -5.30 -39.73 -6.12
N CYS A 298 -6.35 -39.77 -5.31
CA CYS A 298 -6.85 -40.99 -4.72
C CYS A 298 -7.61 -41.87 -5.73
N ASP A 299 -8.04 -41.30 -6.88
CA ASP A 299 -8.70 -42.02 -7.98
C ASP A 299 -8.05 -41.67 -9.32
N SER A 300 -7.05 -42.47 -9.72
CA SER A 300 -6.27 -42.23 -10.94
C SER A 300 -7.10 -42.19 -12.23
N ASN A 301 -8.29 -42.80 -12.26
CA ASN A 301 -9.19 -42.73 -13.42
C ASN A 301 -9.87 -41.36 -13.47
N LEU A 302 -10.33 -40.85 -12.33
CA LEU A 302 -10.97 -39.53 -12.24
C LEU A 302 -10.00 -38.42 -12.66
N LEU A 303 -8.76 -38.49 -12.20
CA LEU A 303 -7.73 -37.50 -12.55
C LEU A 303 -7.45 -37.50 -14.06
N LEU A 304 -7.28 -38.69 -14.67
CA LEU A 304 -7.03 -38.82 -16.10
C LEU A 304 -8.21 -38.38 -16.94
N GLU A 305 -9.44 -38.69 -16.54
CA GLU A 305 -10.66 -38.25 -17.20
C GLU A 305 -10.79 -36.70 -17.15
N THR A 306 -10.50 -36.08 -15.99
CA THR A 306 -10.53 -34.65 -15.80
C THR A 306 -9.47 -33.95 -16.65
N LEU A 307 -8.23 -34.44 -16.65
CA LEU A 307 -7.15 -33.91 -17.50
C LEU A 307 -7.47 -34.02 -18.99
N CYS A 308 -8.04 -35.15 -19.43
CA CYS A 308 -8.48 -35.28 -20.83
C CYS A 308 -9.58 -34.29 -21.17
N ALA A 309 -10.54 -34.07 -20.28
CA ALA A 309 -11.64 -33.12 -20.50
C ALA A 309 -11.11 -31.67 -20.64
N VAL A 310 -10.24 -31.25 -19.71
CA VAL A 310 -9.66 -29.90 -19.71
C VAL A 310 -8.82 -29.66 -20.96
N ARG A 311 -7.96 -30.61 -21.37
CA ARG A 311 -7.14 -30.50 -22.59
C ARG A 311 -7.99 -30.45 -23.85
N CYS A 312 -9.09 -31.20 -23.92
CA CYS A 312 -9.99 -31.15 -25.07
C CYS A 312 -10.71 -29.79 -25.17
N GLU A 313 -11.03 -29.15 -24.06
CA GLU A 313 -11.66 -27.82 -24.08
C GLU A 313 -10.67 -26.72 -24.49
N GLU A 314 -9.39 -26.81 -24.12
CA GLU A 314 -8.36 -25.87 -24.61
C GLU A 314 -8.11 -25.96 -26.11
N GLU A 315 -8.10 -27.16 -26.67
CA GLU A 315 -7.93 -27.35 -28.13
C GLU A 315 -9.11 -26.78 -28.94
N PHE A 316 -10.32 -26.76 -28.39
CA PHE A 316 -11.51 -26.20 -29.05
C PHE A 316 -11.64 -24.68 -28.91
N CYS A 317 -10.94 -24.03 -27.98
CA CYS A 317 -10.96 -22.57 -27.84
C CYS A 317 -9.93 -21.86 -28.73
N CYS A 318 -9.09 -22.57 -29.48
CA CYS A 318 -8.07 -22.02 -30.36
C CYS A 318 -8.42 -22.07 -31.85
N GLU A 319 -9.65 -22.44 -32.25
CA GLU A 319 -10.21 -22.29 -33.59
C GLU A 319 -11.27 -21.14 -33.58
#